data_ab42c5a896eb8043e7ca3b3866987cd6
#
_entry.id   ab42c5a896eb8043e7ca3b3866987cd6
#
_cell.length_a   1.000
_cell.length_b   1.000
_cell.length_c   1.000
_cell.angle_alpha   90.00
_cell.angle_beta   90.00
_cell.angle_gamma   90.00
#
_symmetry.space_group_name_H-M   'P 1'
#
loop_
_entity.id
_entity.type
_entity.pdbx_description
1 polymer ?
#
loop_
_entity_poly.entity_id
_entity_poly.type
_entity_poly.pdbx_seq_one_letter_code
_entity_poly.pdbx_strand_id
1 'polypeptide(L)'
;MTAAKMLQDAKPPHIPEGASGMTALIEWPPGDPGTPPHRHSGPAFGYVIEGEVRFELEGEPERIVKAGETFWEPGGDVIHYQDGNARADVPCRFVVTMLCAPGRPMLTLVDEKELAERAHLRAPRPAN
;
A
#
# COMPACT_ATOMS: atom_id res chain seq x y z
N MET A 1 9.83 -27.90 16.98
CA MET A 1 10.84 -26.94 16.52
C MET A 1 10.18 -25.71 15.91
N THR A 2 10.67 -24.55 16.27
CA THR A 2 10.17 -23.29 15.74
C THR A 2 10.95 -22.90 14.49
N ALA A 3 10.24 -22.47 13.46
CA ALA A 3 10.86 -21.97 12.24
C ALA A 3 10.45 -20.53 12.00
N ALA A 4 11.37 -19.73 11.51
CA ALA A 4 11.10 -18.38 11.08
C ALA A 4 11.36 -18.28 9.57
N LYS A 5 10.48 -17.59 8.86
CA LYS A 5 10.62 -17.37 7.43
C LYS A 5 10.64 -15.87 7.17
N MET A 6 11.72 -15.38 6.58
CA MET A 6 11.82 -13.98 6.19
C MET A 6 10.91 -13.76 4.98
N LEU A 7 9.91 -12.89 5.13
CA LEU A 7 8.94 -12.62 4.07
C LEU A 7 9.36 -11.45 3.20
N GLN A 8 9.98 -10.43 3.78
CA GLN A 8 10.59 -9.32 3.04
C GLN A 8 11.61 -8.62 3.90
N ASP A 9 12.55 -7.97 3.25
CA ASP A 9 13.58 -7.15 3.87
C ASP A 9 13.74 -5.92 2.98
N ALA A 10 13.16 -4.81 3.39
CA ALA A 10 13.15 -3.58 2.61
C ALA A 10 13.97 -2.50 3.29
N LYS A 11 14.55 -1.62 2.48
CA LYS A 11 15.32 -0.48 2.99
C LYS A 11 14.62 0.81 2.59
N PRO A 12 13.68 1.29 3.40
CA PRO A 12 13.01 2.54 3.07
C PRO A 12 14.01 3.70 3.04
N PRO A 13 13.84 4.64 2.09
CA PRO A 13 14.78 5.76 1.96
C PRO A 13 14.75 6.69 3.17
N HIS A 14 13.63 6.70 3.90
CA HIS A 14 13.48 7.57 5.06
C HIS A 14 12.49 6.95 6.05
N ILE A 15 12.89 6.90 7.32
CA ILE A 15 12.00 6.55 8.43
C ILE A 15 11.87 7.81 9.28
N PRO A 16 10.65 8.32 9.50
CA PRO A 16 10.49 9.54 10.31
C PRO A 16 11.07 9.37 11.71
N GLU A 17 11.78 10.38 12.19
CA GLU A 17 12.30 10.38 13.54
C GLU A 17 11.14 10.34 14.55
N GLY A 18 11.26 9.48 15.55
CA GLY A 18 10.21 9.32 16.55
C GLY A 18 8.93 8.66 16.01
N ALA A 19 9.04 7.90 14.92
CA ALA A 19 7.88 7.29 14.27
C ALA A 19 7.06 6.42 15.23
N SER A 20 5.72 6.47 15.07
CA SER A 20 4.81 5.53 15.69
C SER A 20 4.68 4.31 14.80
N GLY A 21 4.77 3.12 15.38
CA GLY A 21 4.46 1.88 14.67
C GLY A 21 2.97 1.56 14.82
N MET A 22 2.28 1.46 13.69
CA MET A 22 0.84 1.15 13.67
C MET A 22 0.63 -0.11 12.85
N THR A 23 -0.18 -1.04 13.36
CA THR A 23 -0.53 -2.26 12.62
C THR A 23 -2.04 -2.31 12.46
N ALA A 24 -2.49 -2.46 11.22
CA ALA A 24 -3.91 -2.52 10.88
C ALA A 24 -4.23 -3.78 10.10
N LEU A 25 -5.38 -4.37 10.39
CA LEU A 25 -5.96 -5.42 9.57
C LEU A 25 -6.95 -4.75 8.63
N ILE A 26 -6.73 -4.93 7.33
CA ILE A 26 -7.59 -4.37 6.30
C ILE A 26 -8.40 -5.51 5.68
N GLU A 27 -9.70 -5.28 5.52
CA GLU A 27 -10.61 -6.27 4.95
C GLU A 27 -11.47 -5.58 3.90
N TRP A 28 -11.32 -5.99 2.64
CA TRP A 28 -12.12 -5.45 1.54
C TRP A 28 -13.11 -6.50 1.04
N PRO A 29 -14.42 -6.20 0.97
CA PRO A 29 -15.37 -7.12 0.36
C PRO A 29 -15.09 -7.31 -1.13
N PRO A 30 -15.71 -8.32 -1.77
CA PRO A 30 -15.51 -8.55 -3.20
C PRO A 30 -15.75 -7.29 -4.02
N GLY A 31 -14.81 -6.97 -4.92
CA GLY A 31 -14.92 -5.83 -5.83
C GLY A 31 -14.66 -4.46 -5.22
N ASP A 32 -14.35 -4.38 -3.93
CA ASP A 32 -14.11 -3.09 -3.29
C ASP A 32 -12.81 -2.46 -3.81
N PRO A 33 -12.85 -1.23 -4.35
CA PRO A 33 -11.64 -0.59 -4.87
C PRO A 33 -10.64 -0.16 -3.79
N GLY A 34 -11.00 -0.25 -2.52
CA GLY A 34 -10.13 0.17 -1.41
C GLY A 34 -10.05 1.67 -1.25
N THR A 35 -8.92 2.12 -0.73
CA THR A 35 -8.69 3.53 -0.46
C THR A 35 -8.41 4.31 -1.74
N PRO A 36 -9.01 5.50 -1.93
CA PRO A 36 -8.62 6.37 -3.04
C PRO A 36 -7.12 6.74 -2.97
N PRO A 37 -6.53 7.29 -4.03
CA PRO A 37 -5.12 7.67 -4.03
C PRO A 37 -4.74 8.50 -2.80
N HIS A 38 -3.64 8.10 -2.15
CA HIS A 38 -3.27 8.66 -0.85
C HIS A 38 -1.76 8.58 -0.63
N ARG A 39 -1.30 9.21 0.44
CA ARG A 39 0.07 9.12 0.93
C ARG A 39 0.08 8.69 2.38
N HIS A 40 1.17 8.03 2.77
CA HIS A 40 1.49 7.77 4.18
C HIS A 40 2.69 8.62 4.56
N SER A 41 2.76 9.06 5.81
CA SER A 41 3.86 9.92 6.28
C SER A 41 5.18 9.17 6.47
N GLY A 42 5.18 7.86 6.34
CA GLY A 42 6.37 7.02 6.43
C GLY A 42 6.14 5.68 5.76
N PRO A 43 7.13 4.77 5.83
CA PRO A 43 7.04 3.49 5.12
C PRO A 43 6.00 2.57 5.72
N ALA A 44 5.45 1.71 4.87
CA ALA A 44 4.47 0.70 5.24
C ALA A 44 4.87 -0.66 4.69
N PHE A 45 4.60 -1.71 5.47
CA PHE A 45 4.95 -3.09 5.14
C PHE A 45 3.72 -3.97 5.30
N GLY A 46 3.37 -4.69 4.25
CA GLY A 46 2.15 -5.49 4.23
C GLY A 46 2.35 -6.96 3.93
N TYR A 47 1.40 -7.76 4.40
CA TYR A 47 1.33 -9.19 4.13
C TYR A 47 -0.11 -9.57 3.83
N VAL A 48 -0.35 -10.20 2.69
CA VAL A 48 -1.69 -10.60 2.28
C VAL A 48 -2.01 -11.96 2.89
N ILE A 49 -3.10 -11.99 3.68
CA ILE A 49 -3.56 -13.20 4.39
C ILE A 49 -4.49 -14.01 3.50
N GLU A 50 -5.38 -13.32 2.77
CA GLU A 50 -6.45 -13.97 2.00
C GLU A 50 -6.76 -13.14 0.76
N GLY A 51 -7.02 -13.81 -0.35
CA GLY A 51 -7.43 -13.16 -1.58
C GLY A 51 -6.29 -12.50 -2.35
N GLU A 52 -6.63 -11.47 -3.09
CA GLU A 52 -5.69 -10.77 -3.98
C GLU A 52 -5.88 -9.27 -3.87
N VAL A 53 -4.77 -8.57 -3.64
CA VAL A 53 -4.78 -7.10 -3.51
C VAL A 53 -4.21 -6.50 -4.79
N ARG A 54 -4.91 -5.51 -5.34
CA ARG A 54 -4.40 -4.71 -6.46
C ARG A 54 -3.54 -3.60 -5.87
N PHE A 55 -2.26 -3.60 -6.20
CA PHE A 55 -1.29 -2.70 -5.60
C PHE A 55 -0.61 -1.85 -6.66
N GLU A 56 -0.63 -0.54 -6.47
CA GLU A 56 0.02 0.38 -7.41
C GLU A 56 0.61 1.58 -6.69
N LEU A 57 1.91 1.79 -6.85
CA LEU A 57 2.62 2.98 -6.39
C LEU A 57 2.97 3.87 -7.58
N GLU A 58 3.07 5.17 -7.32
CA GLU A 58 3.56 6.13 -8.32
C GLU A 58 4.91 5.70 -8.87
N GLY A 59 5.03 5.65 -10.18
CA GLY A 59 6.28 5.28 -10.86
C GLY A 59 6.48 3.79 -11.07
N GLU A 60 5.59 2.94 -10.55
CA GLU A 60 5.68 1.48 -10.71
C GLU A 60 4.39 0.93 -11.35
N PRO A 61 4.48 -0.12 -12.18
CA PRO A 61 3.28 -0.74 -12.75
C PRO A 61 2.40 -1.33 -11.63
N GLU A 62 1.08 -1.31 -11.86
CA GLU A 62 0.20 -2.02 -10.94
C GLU A 62 0.49 -3.52 -10.97
N ARG A 63 0.31 -4.17 -9.83
CA ARG A 63 0.50 -5.62 -9.71
C ARG A 63 -0.53 -6.22 -8.78
N ILE A 64 -0.67 -7.52 -8.84
CA ILE A 64 -1.53 -8.28 -7.94
C ILE A 64 -0.66 -8.93 -6.89
N VAL A 65 -0.98 -8.68 -5.62
CA VAL A 65 -0.31 -9.31 -4.48
C VAL A 65 -1.25 -10.36 -3.92
N LYS A 66 -0.83 -11.61 -3.96
CA LYS A 66 -1.67 -12.75 -3.58
C LYS A 66 -1.43 -13.17 -2.13
N ALA A 67 -2.35 -13.97 -1.60
CA ALA A 67 -2.20 -14.53 -0.25
C ALA A 67 -0.82 -15.17 -0.08
N GLY A 68 -0.15 -14.86 1.02
CA GLY A 68 1.21 -15.32 1.29
C GLY A 68 2.31 -14.44 0.74
N GLU A 69 1.96 -13.43 -0.04
CA GLU A 69 2.93 -12.47 -0.60
C GLU A 69 2.93 -11.16 0.17
N THR A 70 3.98 -10.39 -0.01
CA THR A 70 4.19 -9.13 0.70
C THR A 70 4.27 -7.96 -0.26
N PHE A 71 4.06 -6.77 0.28
CA PHE A 71 4.32 -5.51 -0.38
C PHE A 71 4.93 -4.54 0.61
N TRP A 72 5.54 -3.47 0.10
CA TRP A 72 5.96 -2.36 0.95
C TRP A 72 5.93 -1.08 0.13
N GLU A 73 5.88 0.04 0.82
CA GLU A 73 5.92 1.35 0.18
C GLU A 73 6.76 2.31 1.00
N PRO A 74 7.48 3.24 0.34
CA PRO A 74 8.37 4.16 1.03
C PRO A 74 7.64 5.22 1.85
N GLY A 75 6.39 5.54 1.51
CA GLY A 75 5.68 6.65 2.12
C GLY A 75 6.21 8.00 1.65
N GLY A 76 6.02 9.03 2.48
CA GLY A 76 6.46 10.37 2.13
C GLY A 76 5.73 10.93 0.93
N ASP A 77 6.46 11.34 -0.09
CA ASP A 77 5.89 11.99 -1.28
C ASP A 77 5.25 11.03 -2.28
N VAL A 78 5.53 9.74 -2.19
CA VAL A 78 5.05 8.74 -3.15
C VAL A 78 3.56 8.51 -2.99
N ILE A 79 2.81 8.64 -4.09
CA ILE A 79 1.37 8.39 -4.10
C ILE A 79 1.11 6.89 -4.21
N HIS A 80 0.27 6.37 -3.31
CA HIS A 80 -0.27 5.01 -3.39
C HIS A 80 -1.60 5.09 -4.14
N TYR A 81 -1.61 4.62 -5.38
CA TYR A 81 -2.76 4.77 -6.27
C TYR A 81 -3.85 3.75 -6.02
N GLN A 82 -3.49 2.50 -5.75
CA GLN A 82 -4.47 1.43 -5.57
C GLN A 82 -4.05 0.46 -4.47
N ASP A 83 -5.01 0.08 -3.61
CA ASP A 83 -4.83 -0.93 -2.57
C ASP A 83 -6.05 -1.86 -2.45
N GLY A 84 -6.93 -1.87 -3.44
CA GLY A 84 -8.21 -2.54 -3.35
C GLY A 84 -8.19 -4.04 -3.60
N ASN A 85 -9.39 -4.63 -3.56
CA ASN A 85 -9.58 -6.04 -3.86
C ASN A 85 -9.52 -6.26 -5.38
N ALA A 86 -8.60 -7.09 -5.84
CA ALA A 86 -8.45 -7.38 -7.27
C ALA A 86 -9.52 -8.35 -7.79
N ARG A 87 -10.29 -8.98 -6.89
CA ARG A 87 -11.30 -9.96 -7.24
C ARG A 87 -12.71 -9.43 -7.00
N ALA A 88 -13.64 -9.80 -7.89
CA ALA A 88 -15.03 -9.45 -7.75
C ALA A 88 -15.85 -10.54 -7.04
N ASP A 89 -15.24 -11.69 -6.75
CA ASP A 89 -15.96 -12.88 -6.29
C ASP A 89 -15.62 -13.30 -4.85
N VAL A 90 -14.48 -12.88 -4.31
CA VAL A 90 -14.05 -13.25 -2.95
C VAL A 90 -13.49 -12.03 -2.20
N PRO A 91 -13.57 -12.02 -0.86
CA PRO A 91 -12.95 -10.94 -0.07
C PRO A 91 -11.43 -11.03 -0.10
N CYS A 92 -10.76 -9.94 0.27
CA CYS A 92 -9.33 -9.98 0.55
C CYS A 92 -9.06 -9.41 1.94
N ARG A 93 -7.98 -9.88 2.54
CA ARG A 93 -7.55 -9.46 3.87
C ARG A 93 -6.03 -9.32 3.86
N PHE A 94 -5.55 -8.24 4.42
CA PHE A 94 -4.11 -8.05 4.58
C PHE A 94 -3.81 -7.27 5.85
N VAL A 95 -2.64 -7.52 6.41
CA VAL A 95 -2.15 -6.79 7.56
C VAL A 95 -1.05 -5.85 7.09
N VAL A 96 -1.05 -4.63 7.59
CA VAL A 96 -0.05 -3.63 7.24
C VAL A 96 0.49 -2.97 8.51
N THR A 97 1.81 -2.84 8.58
CA THR A 97 2.49 -2.08 9.63
C THR A 97 3.06 -0.82 9.01
N MET A 98 2.74 0.32 9.61
CA MET A 98 3.15 1.63 9.14
C MET A 98 3.97 2.34 10.19
N LEU A 99 5.04 3.02 9.76
CA LEU A 99 5.89 3.85 10.62
C LEU A 99 5.56 5.31 10.32
N CYS A 100 4.66 5.88 11.12
CA CYS A 100 4.09 7.19 10.86
C CYS A 100 4.86 8.31 11.57
N ALA A 101 4.98 9.47 10.91
CA ALA A 101 5.60 10.65 11.50
C ALA A 101 4.76 11.15 12.68
N PRO A 102 5.42 11.60 13.77
CA PRO A 102 4.69 12.13 14.93
C PRO A 102 3.76 13.29 14.54
N GLY A 103 2.54 13.27 15.07
CA GLY A 103 1.56 14.33 14.83
C GLY A 103 0.95 14.36 13.43
N ARG A 104 1.26 13.36 12.58
CA ARG A 104 0.71 13.27 11.22
C ARG A 104 -0.32 12.14 11.16
N PRO A 105 -1.37 12.30 10.33
CA PRO A 105 -2.32 11.20 10.15
C PRO A 105 -1.67 10.01 9.46
N MET A 106 -2.26 8.84 9.66
CA MET A 106 -1.81 7.59 9.06
C MET A 106 -1.79 7.67 7.53
N LEU A 107 -2.79 8.31 6.96
CA LEU A 107 -2.85 8.53 5.53
C LEU A 107 -3.48 9.90 5.23
N THR A 108 -3.14 10.46 4.08
CA THR A 108 -3.70 11.71 3.58
C THR A 108 -4.16 11.48 2.15
N LEU A 109 -5.42 11.79 1.86
CA LEU A 109 -5.94 11.66 0.49
C LEU A 109 -5.30 12.71 -0.41
N VAL A 110 -5.09 12.34 -1.67
CA VAL A 110 -4.54 13.23 -2.69
C VAL A 110 -5.72 13.79 -3.49
N ASP A 111 -5.79 15.12 -3.63
CA ASP A 111 -6.91 15.74 -4.34
C ASP A 111 -6.76 15.63 -5.88
N GLU A 112 -7.85 15.91 -6.59
CA GLU A 112 -7.90 15.78 -8.05
C GLU A 112 -6.90 16.70 -8.75
N LYS A 113 -6.67 17.90 -8.20
CA LYS A 113 -5.72 18.84 -8.79
C LYS A 113 -4.31 18.28 -8.76
N GLU A 114 -3.89 17.74 -7.61
CA GLU A 114 -2.56 17.17 -7.48
C GLU A 114 -2.43 15.89 -8.34
N LEU A 115 -3.46 15.07 -8.40
CA LEU A 115 -3.45 13.88 -9.27
C LEU A 115 -3.23 14.27 -10.72
N ALA A 116 -3.87 15.35 -11.19
CA ALA A 116 -3.67 15.85 -12.55
C ALA A 116 -2.24 16.34 -12.76
N GLU A 117 -1.70 17.10 -11.81
CA GLU A 117 -0.33 17.63 -11.89
C GLU A 117 0.73 16.52 -11.88
N ARG A 118 0.44 15.41 -11.22
CA ARG A 118 1.36 14.28 -11.05
C ARG A 118 1.09 13.12 -12.01
N ALA A 119 0.10 13.23 -12.89
CA ALA A 119 -0.28 12.14 -13.79
C ALA A 119 0.88 11.61 -14.62
N HIS A 120 1.82 12.46 -15.01
CA HIS A 120 2.99 12.09 -15.80
C HIS A 120 3.98 11.19 -15.04
N LEU A 121 3.89 11.14 -13.72
CA LEU A 121 4.76 10.29 -12.88
C LEU A 121 4.15 8.91 -12.64
N ARG A 122 2.87 8.72 -12.95
CA ARG A 122 2.22 7.43 -12.84
C ARG A 122 2.67 6.53 -13.99
N ALA A 123 2.98 5.27 -13.69
CA ALA A 123 3.38 4.32 -14.72
C ALA A 123 2.28 4.15 -15.77
N PRO A 124 2.62 3.85 -17.04
CA PRO A 124 1.61 3.61 -18.07
C PRO A 124 0.67 2.47 -17.64
N ARG A 125 -0.64 2.69 -17.86
CA ARG A 125 -1.64 1.67 -17.54
C ARG A 125 -1.62 0.57 -18.60
N PRO A 126 -1.87 -0.68 -18.21
CA PRO A 126 -1.98 -1.76 -19.21
C PRO A 126 -3.10 -1.45 -20.20
N ALA A 127 -2.86 -1.81 -21.47
CA ALA A 127 -3.91 -1.73 -22.49
C ALA A 127 -4.98 -2.80 -22.22
N ASN A 128 -6.23 -2.43 -22.42
CA ASN A 128 -7.34 -3.37 -22.27
C ASN A 128 -7.55 -4.18 -23.55
#